data_59f4836253350b775769e1f04d39f569
#
_entry.id   59f4836253350b775769e1f04d39f569
#
_cell.length_a   1.000
_cell.length_b   1.000
_cell.length_c   1.000
_cell.angle_alpha   90.00
_cell.angle_beta   90.00
_cell.angle_gamma   90.00
#
_symmetry.space_group_name_H-M   'P 1'
#
loop_
_entity.id
_entity.type
_entity.pdbx_description
1 polymer ?
#
loop_
_entity_poly.entity_id
_entity_poly.type
_entity_poly.pdbx_seq_one_letter_code
_entity_poly.pdbx_strand_id
1 'polypeptide(L)'
;MLPDVVTFWHGPLDALRMLCLKSQVAAGHKVTVYSFDSLAGLPDGVGNAEAEAILPHAFAERLRPSGPDGAWRDWTTLQFSDFFRMRLMARGEGLWLDADVLLQKPVEIDPGKPYFAWERPRQLGNSVLYLPSDNHAVVAFEELMEQEELTPPFPASSSCPAANRTSWRPPT
;
A
#
# COMPACT_ATOMS: atom_id res chain seq x y z
N MET A 1 -11.22 6.86 16.06
CA MET A 1 -12.13 7.04 14.89
C MET A 1 -12.04 5.80 14.00
N LEU A 2 -13.18 5.36 13.45
CA LEU A 2 -13.22 4.26 12.48
C LEU A 2 -12.87 4.85 11.10
N PRO A 3 -11.71 4.50 10.50
CA PRO A 3 -11.31 5.03 9.20
C PRO A 3 -11.99 4.30 8.05
N ASP A 4 -12.06 4.97 6.88
CA ASP A 4 -12.27 4.28 5.62
C ASP A 4 -11.08 3.35 5.36
N VAL A 5 -11.34 2.18 4.78
CA VAL A 5 -10.29 1.21 4.41
C VAL A 5 -10.08 1.27 2.90
N VAL A 6 -8.83 1.33 2.51
CA VAL A 6 -8.41 1.39 1.11
C VAL A 6 -7.38 0.31 0.80
N THR A 7 -7.46 -0.27 -0.40
CA THR A 7 -6.50 -1.26 -0.89
C THR A 7 -6.36 -1.16 -2.41
N PHE A 8 -5.32 -1.77 -2.96
CA PHE A 8 -5.15 -1.93 -4.41
C PHE A 8 -5.17 -3.41 -4.77
N TRP A 9 -5.82 -3.72 -5.89
CA TRP A 9 -5.82 -5.06 -6.44
C TRP A 9 -5.72 -5.05 -7.97
N HIS A 10 -4.98 -6.01 -8.51
CA HIS A 10 -4.86 -6.25 -9.94
C HIS A 10 -5.13 -7.72 -10.27
N GLY A 11 -6.03 -7.94 -11.23
CA GLY A 11 -6.47 -9.27 -11.64
C GLY A 11 -7.71 -9.80 -10.89
N PRO A 12 -8.12 -11.05 -11.12
CA PRO A 12 -9.31 -11.62 -10.50
C PRO A 12 -9.14 -11.79 -8.98
N LEU A 13 -10.22 -11.56 -8.24
CA LEU A 13 -10.25 -11.82 -6.81
C LEU A 13 -10.46 -13.29 -6.54
N ASP A 14 -9.63 -13.88 -5.72
CA ASP A 14 -9.79 -15.24 -5.21
C ASP A 14 -10.64 -15.31 -3.93
N ALA A 15 -10.93 -16.54 -3.48
CA ALA A 15 -11.75 -16.77 -2.29
C ALA A 15 -11.16 -16.16 -1.01
N LEU A 16 -9.82 -16.11 -0.88
CA LEU A 16 -9.16 -15.53 0.30
C LEU A 16 -9.36 -14.01 0.33
N ARG A 17 -9.11 -13.32 -0.78
CA ARG A 17 -9.30 -11.87 -0.88
C ARG A 17 -10.76 -11.49 -0.66
N MET A 18 -11.68 -12.26 -1.24
CA MET A 18 -13.11 -12.08 -1.02
C MET A 18 -13.49 -12.21 0.46
N LEU A 19 -12.93 -13.20 1.17
CA LEU A 19 -13.17 -13.38 2.61
C LEU A 19 -12.61 -12.20 3.43
N CYS A 20 -11.40 -11.76 3.10
CA CYS A 20 -10.76 -10.65 3.80
C CYS A 20 -11.54 -9.34 3.62
N LEU A 21 -11.93 -9.00 2.38
CA LEU A 21 -12.75 -7.81 2.12
C LEU A 21 -14.11 -7.88 2.84
N LYS A 22 -14.77 -9.04 2.86
CA LYS A 22 -16.01 -9.22 3.65
C LYS A 22 -15.78 -9.00 5.14
N SER A 23 -14.66 -9.46 5.68
CA SER A 23 -14.34 -9.26 7.10
C SER A 23 -14.14 -7.78 7.45
N GLN A 24 -13.57 -7.00 6.54
CA GLN A 24 -13.35 -5.57 6.72
C GLN A 24 -14.68 -4.80 6.72
N VAL A 25 -15.61 -5.15 5.81
CA VAL A 25 -16.98 -4.60 5.81
C VAL A 25 -17.74 -5.03 7.07
N ALA A 26 -17.65 -6.31 7.46
CA ALA A 26 -18.30 -6.84 8.67
C ALA A 26 -17.76 -6.18 9.95
N ALA A 27 -16.51 -5.73 9.96
CA ALA A 27 -15.93 -4.93 11.03
C ALA A 27 -16.44 -3.46 11.03
N GLY A 28 -17.28 -3.07 10.09
CA GLY A 28 -17.94 -1.76 10.04
C GLY A 28 -17.18 -0.69 9.26
N HIS A 29 -16.10 -1.04 8.56
CA HIS A 29 -15.37 -0.11 7.73
C HIS A 29 -16.10 0.10 6.39
N LYS A 30 -16.04 1.32 5.86
CA LYS A 30 -16.28 1.56 4.43
C LYS A 30 -15.03 1.11 3.69
N VAL A 31 -15.17 0.18 2.74
CA VAL A 31 -14.03 -0.46 2.04
C VAL A 31 -14.03 -0.06 0.58
N THR A 32 -12.89 0.40 0.08
CA THR A 32 -12.68 0.74 -1.34
C THR A 32 -11.47 -0.02 -1.87
N VAL A 33 -11.69 -0.79 -2.94
CA VAL A 33 -10.63 -1.44 -3.70
C VAL A 33 -10.34 -0.60 -4.94
N TYR A 34 -9.12 -0.12 -5.05
CA TYR A 34 -8.62 0.53 -6.26
C TYR A 34 -8.12 -0.52 -7.25
N SER A 35 -8.44 -0.36 -8.52
CA SER A 35 -8.00 -1.25 -9.60
C SER A 35 -7.97 -0.51 -10.92
N PHE A 36 -7.20 -1.02 -11.88
CA PHE A 36 -7.20 -0.46 -13.25
C PHE A 36 -8.43 -0.90 -14.04
N ASP A 37 -8.93 -2.10 -13.76
CA ASP A 37 -10.11 -2.66 -14.39
C ASP A 37 -11.25 -2.79 -13.38
N SER A 38 -12.48 -2.76 -13.86
CA SER A 38 -13.64 -3.06 -13.01
C SER A 38 -13.56 -4.50 -12.50
N LEU A 39 -13.56 -4.66 -11.18
CA LEU A 39 -13.48 -5.96 -10.53
C LEU A 39 -14.86 -6.63 -10.49
N ALA A 40 -14.97 -7.79 -11.11
CA ALA A 40 -16.17 -8.61 -11.04
C ALA A 40 -16.26 -9.33 -9.68
N GLY A 41 -17.49 -9.46 -9.16
CA GLY A 41 -17.76 -10.26 -7.97
C GLY A 41 -17.27 -9.67 -6.65
N LEU A 42 -17.07 -8.35 -6.56
CA LEU A 42 -16.80 -7.69 -5.29
C LEU A 42 -17.89 -8.02 -4.26
N PRO A 43 -17.53 -8.21 -2.99
CA PRO A 43 -18.51 -8.40 -1.93
C PRO A 43 -19.44 -7.18 -1.77
N ASP A 44 -20.67 -7.42 -1.31
CA ASP A 44 -21.58 -6.34 -0.95
C ASP A 44 -20.94 -5.41 0.07
N GLY A 45 -21.10 -4.10 -0.14
CA GLY A 45 -20.53 -3.06 0.71
C GLY A 45 -19.08 -2.68 0.38
N VAL A 46 -18.43 -3.35 -0.59
CA VAL A 46 -17.11 -2.98 -1.09
C VAL A 46 -17.24 -2.13 -2.35
N GLY A 47 -16.67 -0.93 -2.32
CA GLY A 47 -16.58 -0.05 -3.48
C GLY A 47 -15.40 -0.41 -4.39
N ASN A 48 -15.55 -0.13 -5.71
CA ASN A 48 -14.43 -0.15 -6.65
C ASN A 48 -14.15 1.28 -7.14
N ALA A 49 -12.88 1.66 -7.14
CA ALA A 49 -12.43 2.96 -7.62
C ALA A 49 -11.29 2.80 -8.63
N GLU A 50 -11.13 3.78 -9.50
CA GLU A 50 -10.09 3.78 -10.53
C GLU A 50 -8.72 4.07 -9.93
N ALA A 51 -7.78 3.14 -10.10
CA ALA A 51 -6.40 3.28 -9.64
C ALA A 51 -5.64 4.35 -10.44
N GLU A 52 -5.99 4.56 -11.72
CA GLU A 52 -5.34 5.52 -12.61
C GLU A 52 -5.33 6.94 -12.04
N ALA A 53 -6.37 7.32 -11.29
CA ALA A 53 -6.46 8.63 -10.63
C ALA A 53 -5.47 8.83 -9.48
N ILE A 54 -4.96 7.75 -8.89
CA ILE A 54 -4.00 7.76 -7.76
C ILE A 54 -2.57 7.66 -8.29
N LEU A 55 -2.31 6.62 -9.09
CA LEU A 55 -1.00 6.34 -9.69
C LEU A 55 -1.22 5.69 -11.06
N PRO A 56 -0.77 6.32 -12.17
CA PRO A 56 -1.04 5.83 -13.50
C PRO A 56 -0.47 4.43 -13.77
N HIS A 57 -1.18 3.64 -14.59
CA HIS A 57 -0.73 2.33 -15.04
C HIS A 57 0.65 2.39 -15.71
N ALA A 58 0.92 3.46 -16.46
CA ALA A 58 2.22 3.71 -17.08
C ALA A 58 3.38 3.72 -16.06
N PHE A 59 3.13 4.06 -14.80
CA PHE A 59 4.13 3.96 -13.73
C PHE A 59 4.53 2.51 -13.48
N ALA A 60 3.57 1.57 -13.49
CA ALA A 60 3.86 0.15 -13.33
C ALA A 60 4.76 -0.39 -14.46
N GLU A 61 4.61 0.14 -15.68
CA GLU A 61 5.47 -0.23 -16.81
C GLU A 61 6.93 0.18 -16.60
N ARG A 62 7.17 1.25 -15.87
CA ARG A 62 8.51 1.73 -15.49
C ARG A 62 9.16 0.84 -14.42
N LEU A 63 8.37 0.15 -13.58
CA LEU A 63 8.86 -0.78 -12.56
C LEU A 63 9.29 -2.14 -13.14
N ARG A 64 9.02 -2.40 -14.42
CA ARG A 64 9.39 -3.67 -15.06
C ARG A 64 10.90 -3.85 -15.07
N PRO A 65 11.45 -4.93 -14.52
CA PRO A 65 12.82 -5.28 -14.81
C PRO A 65 12.93 -5.48 -16.31
N SER A 66 13.99 -4.95 -16.90
CA SER A 66 14.33 -5.14 -18.31
C SER A 66 14.64 -6.63 -18.55
N GLY A 67 13.63 -7.47 -18.65
CA GLY A 67 13.71 -8.88 -18.94
C GLY A 67 13.21 -9.15 -20.36
N PRO A 68 13.69 -10.19 -21.04
CA PRO A 68 13.38 -10.46 -22.45
C PRO A 68 11.90 -10.77 -22.72
N ASP A 69 11.10 -10.98 -21.71
CA ASP A 69 9.70 -11.41 -21.80
C ASP A 69 8.65 -10.34 -21.44
N GLY A 70 9.06 -9.18 -20.91
CA GLY A 70 8.19 -8.02 -20.65
C GLY A 70 6.94 -8.27 -19.79
N ALA A 71 6.80 -9.47 -19.24
CA ALA A 71 5.64 -9.87 -18.47
C ALA A 71 5.59 -9.17 -17.10
N TRP A 72 4.40 -8.75 -16.69
CA TRP A 72 4.14 -8.40 -15.30
C TRP A 72 4.45 -9.61 -14.43
N ARG A 73 5.39 -9.44 -13.51
CA ARG A 73 5.68 -10.46 -12.51
C ARG A 73 5.02 -10.05 -11.21
N ASP A 74 4.71 -11.01 -10.34
CA ASP A 74 4.09 -10.78 -9.05
C ASP A 74 4.78 -9.66 -8.26
N TRP A 75 6.09 -9.59 -8.32
CA TRP A 75 6.85 -8.59 -7.60
C TRP A 75 6.72 -7.16 -8.18
N THR A 76 6.41 -6.98 -9.46
CA THR A 76 6.09 -5.66 -10.04
C THR A 76 4.80 -5.13 -9.44
N THR A 77 3.80 -6.00 -9.27
CA THR A 77 2.54 -5.66 -8.60
C THR A 77 2.79 -5.29 -7.14
N LEU A 78 3.66 -6.02 -6.44
CA LEU A 78 4.04 -5.72 -5.05
C LEU A 78 4.71 -4.35 -4.95
N GLN A 79 5.70 -4.06 -5.78
CA GLN A 79 6.35 -2.75 -5.81
C GLN A 79 5.37 -1.63 -6.15
N PHE A 80 4.53 -1.83 -7.16
CA PHE A 80 3.50 -0.85 -7.50
C PHE A 80 2.59 -0.56 -6.32
N SER A 81 2.16 -1.59 -5.59
CA SER A 81 1.32 -1.42 -4.41
C SER A 81 2.02 -0.65 -3.27
N ASP A 82 3.36 -0.76 -3.15
CA ASP A 82 4.12 0.02 -2.19
C ASP A 82 4.09 1.53 -2.51
N PHE A 83 4.25 1.90 -3.78
CA PHE A 83 4.10 3.29 -4.22
C PHE A 83 2.65 3.75 -4.10
N PHE A 84 1.71 2.92 -4.49
CA PHE A 84 0.29 3.22 -4.50
C PHE A 84 -0.23 3.55 -3.09
N ARG A 85 0.13 2.74 -2.08
CA ARG A 85 -0.27 2.98 -0.69
C ARG A 85 0.27 4.30 -0.15
N MET A 86 1.49 4.68 -0.51
CA MET A 86 2.05 5.97 -0.09
C MET A 86 1.32 7.15 -0.73
N ARG A 87 0.92 7.03 -2.01
CA ARG A 87 0.09 8.04 -2.69
C ARG A 87 -1.29 8.17 -2.03
N LEU A 88 -1.90 7.06 -1.57
CA LEU A 88 -3.15 7.11 -0.82
C LEU A 88 -2.98 7.81 0.54
N MET A 89 -1.84 7.57 1.24
CA MET A 89 -1.53 8.27 2.49
C MET A 89 -1.37 9.78 2.25
N ALA A 90 -0.66 10.19 1.19
CA ALA A 90 -0.49 11.59 0.83
C ALA A 90 -1.83 12.31 0.55
N ARG A 91 -2.82 11.58 0.02
CA ARG A 91 -4.16 12.09 -0.25
C ARG A 91 -5.11 12.02 0.95
N GLY A 92 -4.70 11.37 2.04
CA GLY A 92 -5.54 11.18 3.22
C GLY A 92 -6.74 10.26 2.98
N GLU A 93 -6.63 9.29 2.07
CA GLU A 93 -7.73 8.42 1.62
C GLU A 93 -8.19 7.41 2.68
N GLY A 94 -7.39 7.15 3.72
CA GLY A 94 -7.78 6.28 4.84
C GLY A 94 -6.71 5.31 5.30
N LEU A 95 -7.15 4.23 5.93
CA LEU A 95 -6.31 3.14 6.41
C LEU A 95 -6.04 2.16 5.26
N TRP A 96 -4.78 1.95 4.92
CA TRP A 96 -4.39 0.87 4.02
C TRP A 96 -4.47 -0.49 4.72
N LEU A 97 -5.15 -1.43 4.08
CA LEU A 97 -5.06 -2.86 4.40
C LEU A 97 -4.74 -3.63 3.13
N ASP A 98 -3.73 -4.50 3.17
CA ASP A 98 -3.54 -5.44 2.06
C ASP A 98 -4.80 -6.29 1.85
N ALA A 99 -5.12 -6.63 0.61
CA ALA A 99 -6.37 -7.32 0.25
C ALA A 99 -6.51 -8.72 0.90
N ASP A 100 -5.45 -9.25 1.50
CA ASP A 100 -5.41 -10.51 2.23
C ASP A 100 -5.35 -10.35 3.77
N VAL A 101 -5.58 -9.13 4.27
CA VAL A 101 -5.72 -8.88 5.71
C VAL A 101 -7.14 -9.18 6.16
N LEU A 102 -7.30 -10.19 7.03
CA LEU A 102 -8.56 -10.56 7.65
C LEU A 102 -8.73 -9.83 8.97
N LEU A 103 -9.81 -9.04 9.09
CA LEU A 103 -10.14 -8.36 10.33
C LEU A 103 -11.06 -9.21 11.21
N GLN A 104 -10.70 -9.36 12.49
CA GLN A 104 -11.54 -9.97 13.50
C GLN A 104 -12.34 -8.94 14.31
N LYS A 105 -11.95 -7.69 14.25
CA LYS A 105 -12.56 -6.56 14.95
C LYS A 105 -12.22 -5.24 14.21
N PRO A 106 -12.97 -4.16 14.44
CA PRO A 106 -12.65 -2.85 13.90
C PRO A 106 -11.24 -2.40 14.25
N VAL A 107 -10.58 -1.69 13.32
CA VAL A 107 -9.33 -0.98 13.56
C VAL A 107 -9.65 0.49 13.78
N GLU A 108 -9.43 0.97 14.98
CA GLU A 108 -9.58 2.38 15.31
C GLU A 108 -8.22 3.08 15.24
N ILE A 109 -8.20 4.26 14.64
CA ILE A 109 -7.01 5.08 14.54
C ILE A 109 -7.20 6.46 15.19
N ASP A 110 -6.09 7.06 15.62
CA ASP A 110 -5.96 8.48 15.91
C ASP A 110 -5.49 9.17 14.62
N PRO A 111 -6.27 10.08 14.00
CA PRO A 111 -5.91 10.68 12.72
C PRO A 111 -4.61 11.49 12.75
N GLY A 112 -4.19 11.92 13.93
CA GLY A 112 -2.93 12.66 14.10
C GLY A 112 -1.70 11.78 14.31
N LYS A 113 -1.84 10.45 14.31
CA LYS A 113 -0.75 9.53 14.63
C LYS A 113 -0.59 8.42 13.60
N PRO A 114 0.65 8.05 13.26
CA PRO A 114 0.90 6.85 12.48
C PRO A 114 0.35 5.59 13.15
N TYR A 115 -0.16 4.67 12.33
CA TYR A 115 -0.60 3.36 12.76
C TYR A 115 -0.05 2.29 11.84
N PHE A 116 0.57 1.25 12.42
CA PHE A 116 1.12 0.10 11.68
C PHE A 116 0.89 -1.19 12.44
N ALA A 117 0.86 -2.31 11.72
CA ALA A 117 1.00 -3.61 12.33
C ALA A 117 2.49 -4.02 12.42
N TRP A 118 2.81 -4.77 13.47
CA TRP A 118 4.10 -5.43 13.56
C TRP A 118 4.06 -6.73 12.75
N GLU A 119 4.97 -6.89 11.80
CA GLU A 119 5.15 -8.15 11.08
C GLU A 119 5.93 -9.17 11.94
N ARG A 120 6.96 -8.68 12.61
CA ARG A 120 7.81 -9.45 13.53
C ARG A 120 8.31 -8.53 14.64
N PRO A 121 8.86 -9.07 15.74
CA PRO A 121 9.51 -8.25 16.76
C PRO A 121 10.55 -7.30 16.13
N ARG A 122 10.39 -6.01 16.31
CA ARG A 122 11.24 -4.94 15.77
C ARG A 122 11.19 -4.77 14.24
N GLN A 123 10.23 -5.35 13.56
CA GLN A 123 9.99 -5.16 12.12
C GLN A 123 8.56 -4.67 11.92
N LEU A 124 8.41 -3.46 11.43
CA LEU A 124 7.11 -2.92 11.01
C LEU A 124 6.70 -3.59 9.70
N GLY A 125 5.44 -4.01 9.63
CA GLY A 125 4.81 -4.43 8.39
C GLY A 125 4.12 -3.25 7.72
N ASN A 126 3.92 -3.34 6.42
CA ASN A 126 3.19 -2.36 5.63
C ASN A 126 1.82 -2.87 5.13
N SER A 127 1.45 -4.09 5.52
CA SER A 127 0.14 -4.68 5.20
C SER A 127 -1.04 -4.00 5.91
N VAL A 128 -0.75 -3.29 7.01
CA VAL A 128 -1.67 -2.41 7.73
C VAL A 128 -0.94 -1.10 7.97
N LEU A 129 -1.36 -0.04 7.31
CA LEU A 129 -0.65 1.22 7.33
C LEU A 129 -1.61 2.41 7.34
N TYR A 130 -1.40 3.32 8.29
CA TYR A 130 -1.95 4.66 8.23
C TYR A 130 -0.86 5.67 8.58
N LEU A 131 -0.70 6.66 7.74
CA LEU A 131 0.15 7.82 7.99
C LEU A 131 -0.68 9.08 7.74
N PRO A 132 -0.69 10.05 8.67
CA PRO A 132 -1.22 11.38 8.37
C PRO A 132 -0.54 11.97 7.12
N SER A 133 -1.27 12.72 6.30
CA SER A 133 -0.72 13.28 5.04
C SER A 133 0.43 14.27 5.25
N ASP A 134 0.53 14.86 6.43
CA ASP A 134 1.61 15.76 6.87
C ASP A 134 2.77 15.00 7.54
N ASN A 135 2.73 13.67 7.59
CA ASN A 135 3.82 12.87 8.13
C ASN A 135 5.10 13.04 7.28
N HIS A 136 6.23 13.24 7.93
CA HIS A 136 7.51 13.49 7.25
C HIS A 136 7.86 12.41 6.19
N ALA A 137 7.52 11.14 6.43
CA ALA A 137 7.78 10.09 5.46
C ALA A 137 6.89 10.23 4.22
N VAL A 138 5.65 10.67 4.37
CA VAL A 138 4.72 10.93 3.27
C VAL A 138 5.18 12.13 2.45
N VAL A 139 5.52 13.22 3.13
CA VAL A 139 6.02 14.44 2.47
C VAL A 139 7.31 14.16 1.70
N ALA A 140 8.29 13.51 2.32
CA ALA A 140 9.53 13.14 1.64
C ALA A 140 9.31 12.19 0.45
N PHE A 141 8.35 11.27 0.55
CA PHE A 141 7.98 10.41 -0.57
C PHE A 141 7.42 11.19 -1.75
N GLU A 142 6.51 12.14 -1.51
CA GLU A 142 5.93 12.98 -2.56
C GLU A 142 7.01 13.85 -3.23
N GLU A 143 7.91 14.45 -2.44
CA GLU A 143 9.04 15.22 -2.96
C GLU A 143 9.94 14.38 -3.88
N LEU A 144 10.26 13.15 -3.50
CA LEU A 144 11.05 12.22 -4.33
C LEU A 144 10.30 11.80 -5.60
N MET A 145 8.98 11.62 -5.51
CA MET A 145 8.14 11.32 -6.68
C MET A 145 8.10 12.48 -7.66
N GLU A 146 8.05 13.72 -7.19
CA GLU A 146 8.06 14.93 -8.02
C GLU A 146 9.42 15.15 -8.71
N GLN A 147 10.52 14.84 -8.02
CA GLN A 147 11.88 14.95 -8.57
C GLN A 147 12.24 13.82 -9.54
N GLU A 148 11.31 12.90 -9.79
CA GLU A 148 11.55 11.69 -10.59
C GLU A 148 12.67 10.77 -10.06
N GLU A 149 13.20 11.01 -8.87
CA GLU A 149 14.26 10.19 -8.26
C GLU A 149 13.81 8.77 -7.93
N LEU A 150 12.50 8.60 -7.68
CA LEU A 150 11.86 7.30 -7.48
C LEU A 150 11.37 6.67 -8.79
N THR A 151 11.74 7.25 -9.94
CA THR A 151 11.34 6.69 -11.24
C THR A 151 12.29 5.60 -11.67
N PRO A 152 11.78 4.40 -12.02
CA PRO A 152 12.58 3.32 -12.58
C PRO A 152 13.25 3.72 -13.92
N PRO A 153 14.35 3.07 -14.31
CA PRO A 153 14.90 1.94 -13.58
C PRO A 153 15.71 2.38 -12.36
N PHE A 154 15.37 1.83 -11.20
CA PHE A 154 16.28 1.95 -10.06
C PHE A 154 17.62 1.37 -10.47
N PRO A 155 18.76 2.03 -10.19
CA PRO A 155 20.05 1.43 -10.42
C PRO A 155 20.05 0.05 -9.75
N ALA A 156 20.41 -0.98 -10.52
CA ALA A 156 20.57 -2.31 -9.97
C ALA A 156 21.41 -2.13 -8.70
N SER A 157 20.86 -2.50 -7.55
CA SER A 157 21.45 -2.19 -6.25
C SER A 157 22.84 -2.83 -6.16
N SER A 158 23.83 -2.10 -6.66
CA SER A 158 25.19 -2.30 -6.20
C SER A 158 25.17 -1.85 -4.75
N SER A 159 24.97 -2.80 -3.84
CA SER A 159 25.11 -2.63 -2.39
C SER A 159 24.26 -1.46 -1.83
N CYS A 160 23.10 -1.80 -1.34
CA CYS A 160 22.54 -1.01 -0.23
C CYS A 160 23.67 -0.91 0.80
N PRO A 161 24.25 0.27 1.09
CA PRO A 161 25.25 0.37 2.12
C PRO A 161 24.58 -0.18 3.37
N ALA A 162 25.19 -1.19 3.98
CA ALA A 162 24.68 -1.79 5.21
C ALA A 162 24.43 -0.65 6.17
N ALA A 163 23.15 -0.32 6.39
CA ALA A 163 22.75 0.74 7.28
C ALA A 163 23.49 0.47 8.59
N ASN A 164 24.30 1.45 8.97
CA ASN A 164 25.20 1.36 10.13
C ASN A 164 24.32 1.07 11.35
N ARG A 165 24.28 -0.20 11.79
CA ARG A 165 23.37 -0.72 12.82
C ARG A 165 23.71 -0.26 14.23
N THR A 166 24.52 0.79 14.38
CA THR A 166 25.17 1.10 15.66
C THR A 166 24.70 2.36 16.37
N SER A 167 23.66 3.08 15.93
CA SER A 167 23.34 4.35 16.60
C SER A 167 21.91 4.54 17.13
N TRP A 168 21.01 3.59 16.96
CA TRP A 168 19.70 3.74 17.57
C TRP A 168 19.61 3.03 18.92
N ARG A 169 19.62 3.80 20.03
CA ARG A 169 19.24 3.34 21.37
C ARG A 169 17.87 3.91 21.70
N PRO A 170 16.90 3.09 22.15
CA PRO A 170 15.62 3.62 22.64
C PRO A 170 15.85 4.48 23.88
N PRO A 171 15.07 5.54 24.08
CA PRO A 171 15.05 6.26 25.35
C PRO A 171 14.63 5.31 26.47
N THR A 172 15.32 5.38 27.60
CA THR A 172 15.02 4.64 28.84
C THR A 172 13.72 5.09 29.47
#